data_7edb74f83e9d7d0aee3d847327eeef16
#
_entry.id   7edb74f83e9d7d0aee3d847327eeef16
#
_cell.length_a   1.000
_cell.length_b   1.000
_cell.length_c   1.000
_cell.angle_alpha   90.00
_cell.angle_beta   90.00
_cell.angle_gamma   90.00
#
_symmetry.space_group_name_H-M   'P 1'
#
loop_
_entity.id
_entity.type
_entity.pdbx_description
1 polymer ?
#
loop_
_entity_poly.entity_id
_entity_poly.type
_entity_poly.pdbx_seq_one_letter_code
_entity_poly.pdbx_strand_id
1 'polypeptide(L)'
;MRRALLWLALCLLPALAFAQAIQPLPFRDRAEEVRFQKLSSELRCPMCQNETLADSNAPIAHDLRRQVFEMIQAGKSDDEIKAYLVDRYSQFVLYKPPVEPSTWLLWFGPAALLVVGGIVVAIQVRRRARQAPASTPANDTEDDW
;
A
#
# COMPACT_ATOMS: atom_id res chain seq x y z
N MET A 1 -52.61 14.42 -10.78
CA MET A 1 -52.20 13.63 -9.62
C MET A 1 -51.85 12.19 -9.94
N ARG A 2 -52.66 11.41 -10.65
CA ARG A 2 -52.34 10.00 -11.02
C ARG A 2 -51.03 9.84 -11.85
N ARG A 3 -50.74 10.74 -12.81
CA ARG A 3 -49.54 10.72 -13.61
C ARG A 3 -48.27 11.03 -12.79
N ALA A 4 -48.35 11.93 -11.79
CA ALA A 4 -47.22 12.23 -10.91
C ALA A 4 -46.85 11.05 -9.99
N LEU A 5 -47.89 10.33 -9.50
CA LEU A 5 -47.70 9.11 -8.69
C LEU A 5 -47.03 7.98 -9.51
N LEU A 6 -47.38 7.84 -10.79
CA LEU A 6 -46.76 6.86 -11.69
C LEU A 6 -45.29 7.17 -11.95
N TRP A 7 -44.93 8.44 -12.16
CA TRP A 7 -43.53 8.85 -12.33
C TRP A 7 -42.73 8.67 -11.05
N LEU A 8 -43.32 8.96 -9.88
CA LEU A 8 -42.69 8.73 -8.57
C LEU A 8 -42.45 7.24 -8.31
N ALA A 9 -43.41 6.38 -8.64
CA ALA A 9 -43.28 4.94 -8.53
C ALA A 9 -42.24 4.38 -9.47
N LEU A 10 -42.14 4.89 -10.72
CA LEU A 10 -41.12 4.47 -11.71
C LEU A 10 -39.70 4.89 -11.31
N CYS A 11 -39.55 6.02 -10.63
CA CYS A 11 -38.23 6.47 -10.13
C CYS A 11 -37.78 5.71 -8.86
N LEU A 12 -38.70 5.14 -8.08
CA LEU A 12 -38.34 4.34 -6.89
C LEU A 12 -37.96 2.88 -7.21
N LEU A 13 -38.40 2.34 -8.35
CA LEU A 13 -38.10 0.96 -8.75
C LEU A 13 -36.59 0.62 -8.86
N PRO A 14 -35.70 1.48 -9.45
CA PRO A 14 -34.28 1.13 -9.57
C PRO A 14 -33.51 1.14 -8.24
N ALA A 15 -34.03 1.77 -7.19
CA ALA A 15 -33.32 1.83 -5.90
C ALA A 15 -33.30 0.47 -5.15
N LEU A 16 -34.13 -0.48 -5.54
CA LEU A 16 -34.20 -1.82 -4.92
C LEU A 16 -33.28 -2.87 -5.58
N ALA A 17 -32.61 -2.54 -6.70
CA ALA A 17 -31.92 -3.53 -7.54
C ALA A 17 -30.44 -3.76 -7.17
N PHE A 18 -29.83 -3.02 -6.23
CA PHE A 18 -28.38 -3.08 -5.97
C PHE A 18 -27.97 -3.71 -4.64
N ALA A 19 -28.86 -4.35 -3.93
CA ALA A 19 -28.47 -5.20 -2.80
C ALA A 19 -27.91 -6.52 -3.32
N GLN A 20 -26.69 -6.53 -3.86
CA GLN A 20 -25.94 -7.78 -4.04
C GLN A 20 -25.59 -8.28 -2.64
N ALA A 21 -26.33 -9.27 -2.19
CA ALA A 21 -26.06 -9.95 -0.93
C ALA A 21 -24.68 -10.61 -1.05
N ILE A 22 -23.68 -10.01 -0.39
CA ILE A 22 -22.42 -10.69 -0.11
C ILE A 22 -22.81 -11.94 0.69
N GLN A 23 -22.65 -13.13 0.12
CA GLN A 23 -22.98 -14.37 0.83
C GLN A 23 -22.06 -14.45 2.05
N PRO A 24 -22.61 -14.44 3.27
CA PRO A 24 -21.79 -14.53 4.47
C PRO A 24 -21.07 -15.89 4.48
N LEU A 25 -19.75 -15.85 4.61
CA LEU A 25 -18.96 -17.07 4.77
C LEU A 25 -19.28 -17.70 6.12
N PRO A 26 -19.45 -19.04 6.18
CA PRO A 26 -19.84 -19.73 7.42
C PRO A 26 -18.61 -19.93 8.31
N PHE A 27 -18.19 -18.89 9.04
CA PHE A 27 -17.11 -18.98 10.03
C PHE A 27 -17.56 -19.83 11.23
N ARG A 28 -16.61 -20.59 11.81
CA ARG A 28 -16.86 -21.43 13.00
C ARG A 28 -17.01 -20.57 14.26
N ASP A 29 -16.20 -19.53 14.35
CA ASP A 29 -16.17 -18.61 15.47
C ASP A 29 -15.70 -17.21 15.07
N ARG A 30 -15.76 -16.27 16.02
CA ARG A 30 -15.32 -14.89 15.83
C ARG A 30 -13.82 -14.77 15.60
N ALA A 31 -13.02 -15.65 16.17
CA ALA A 31 -11.56 -15.60 16.02
C ALA A 31 -11.16 -15.94 14.58
N GLU A 32 -11.82 -16.93 13.99
CA GLU A 32 -11.62 -17.28 12.58
C GLU A 32 -12.04 -16.15 11.63
N GLU A 33 -13.16 -15.50 11.89
CA GLU A 33 -13.61 -14.34 11.14
C GLU A 33 -12.59 -13.19 11.19
N VAL A 34 -12.10 -12.83 12.38
CA VAL A 34 -11.08 -11.79 12.57
C VAL A 34 -9.78 -12.16 11.86
N ARG A 35 -9.35 -13.44 11.95
CA ARG A 35 -8.19 -13.94 11.23
C ARG A 35 -8.35 -13.82 9.73
N PHE A 36 -9.50 -14.21 9.19
CA PHE A 36 -9.82 -14.09 7.77
C PHE A 36 -9.80 -12.62 7.30
N GLN A 37 -10.44 -11.72 8.05
CA GLN A 37 -10.47 -10.28 7.73
C GLN A 37 -9.07 -9.68 7.72
N LYS A 38 -8.25 -10.00 8.74
CA LYS A 38 -6.86 -9.56 8.81
C LYS A 38 -6.06 -10.06 7.61
N LEU A 39 -6.11 -11.35 7.31
CA LEU A 39 -5.38 -11.95 6.20
C LEU A 39 -5.82 -11.36 4.85
N SER A 40 -7.13 -11.17 4.65
CA SER A 40 -7.67 -10.55 3.44
C SER A 40 -7.24 -9.09 3.25
N SER A 41 -7.01 -8.35 4.34
CA SER A 41 -6.48 -6.97 4.29
C SER A 41 -4.97 -6.91 4.03
N GLU A 42 -4.23 -7.97 4.32
CA GLU A 42 -2.79 -8.09 4.04
C GLU A 42 -2.50 -8.58 2.62
N LEU A 43 -3.52 -9.09 1.93
CA LEU A 43 -3.44 -9.59 0.57
C LEU A 43 -4.00 -8.57 -0.41
N ARG A 44 -3.33 -8.45 -1.57
CA ARG A 44 -3.72 -7.56 -2.67
C ARG A 44 -4.46 -8.35 -3.75
N CYS A 45 -5.47 -7.74 -4.33
CA CYS A 45 -6.14 -8.30 -5.50
C CYS A 45 -5.24 -8.13 -6.74
N PRO A 46 -4.78 -9.20 -7.39
CA PRO A 46 -3.79 -9.10 -8.48
C PRO A 46 -4.31 -8.45 -9.76
N MET A 47 -5.62 -8.37 -9.96
CA MET A 47 -6.25 -7.77 -11.13
C MET A 47 -7.07 -6.51 -10.81
N CYS A 48 -6.98 -6.00 -9.58
CA CYS A 48 -7.69 -4.80 -9.14
C CYS A 48 -6.70 -3.64 -9.03
N GLN A 49 -7.20 -2.40 -9.09
CA GLN A 49 -6.36 -1.18 -9.04
C GLN A 49 -5.76 -0.93 -7.64
N ASN A 50 -4.81 -1.77 -7.20
CA ASN A 50 -4.13 -1.70 -5.91
C ASN A 50 -5.03 -1.89 -4.66
N GLU A 51 -6.24 -2.39 -4.82
CA GLU A 51 -7.14 -2.69 -3.71
C GLU A 51 -6.70 -3.94 -2.96
N THR A 52 -7.03 -3.98 -1.66
CA THR A 52 -6.87 -5.21 -0.86
C THR A 52 -7.91 -6.25 -1.28
N LEU A 53 -7.65 -7.49 -0.91
CA LEU A 53 -8.61 -8.57 -1.13
C LEU A 53 -9.90 -8.34 -0.32
N ALA A 54 -9.79 -7.65 0.83
CA ALA A 54 -10.93 -7.31 1.68
C ALA A 54 -11.87 -6.28 1.03
N ASP A 55 -11.30 -5.27 0.36
CA ASP A 55 -12.05 -4.10 -0.13
C ASP A 55 -12.57 -4.28 -1.56
N SER A 56 -11.94 -5.16 -2.34
CA SER A 56 -12.27 -5.33 -3.75
C SER A 56 -13.58 -6.09 -3.97
N ASN A 57 -14.44 -5.56 -4.83
CA ASN A 57 -15.68 -6.20 -5.29
C ASN A 57 -15.54 -6.94 -6.62
N ALA A 58 -14.31 -7.05 -7.15
CA ALA A 58 -14.08 -7.79 -8.39
C ALA A 58 -14.38 -9.29 -8.22
N PRO A 59 -14.88 -9.97 -9.27
CA PRO A 59 -15.15 -11.41 -9.22
C PRO A 59 -13.95 -12.23 -8.77
N ILE A 60 -12.76 -11.89 -9.26
CA ILE A 60 -11.51 -12.55 -8.85
C ILE A 60 -11.21 -12.40 -7.36
N ALA A 61 -11.54 -11.24 -6.76
CA ALA A 61 -11.36 -11.02 -5.33
C ALA A 61 -12.32 -11.89 -4.50
N HIS A 62 -13.54 -12.13 -4.98
CA HIS A 62 -14.47 -13.06 -4.37
C HIS A 62 -13.96 -14.51 -4.39
N ASP A 63 -13.41 -14.94 -5.53
CA ASP A 63 -12.85 -16.28 -5.65
C ASP A 63 -11.63 -16.48 -4.77
N LEU A 64 -10.74 -15.49 -4.70
CA LEU A 64 -9.56 -15.54 -3.83
C LEU A 64 -9.94 -15.52 -2.35
N ARG A 65 -10.91 -14.72 -1.94
CA ARG A 65 -11.43 -14.75 -0.55
C ARG A 65 -12.00 -16.12 -0.19
N ARG A 66 -12.75 -16.75 -1.09
CA ARG A 66 -13.25 -18.12 -0.88
C ARG A 66 -12.10 -19.10 -0.73
N GLN A 67 -11.07 -19.01 -1.57
CA GLN A 67 -9.89 -19.87 -1.49
C GLN A 67 -9.12 -19.68 -0.18
N VAL A 68 -8.94 -18.43 0.28
CA VAL A 68 -8.35 -18.13 1.59
C VAL A 68 -9.18 -18.74 2.71
N PHE A 69 -10.50 -18.60 2.67
CA PHE A 69 -11.41 -19.18 3.64
C PHE A 69 -11.30 -20.71 3.70
N GLU A 70 -11.31 -21.38 2.55
CA GLU A 70 -11.15 -22.84 2.45
C GLU A 70 -9.81 -23.32 3.04
N MET A 71 -8.73 -22.58 2.80
CA MET A 71 -7.41 -22.89 3.38
C MET A 71 -7.38 -22.71 4.89
N ILE A 72 -8.06 -21.68 5.42
CA ILE A 72 -8.23 -21.49 6.88
C ILE A 72 -9.02 -22.66 7.47
N GLN A 73 -10.12 -23.07 6.83
CA GLN A 73 -10.93 -24.22 7.25
C GLN A 73 -10.13 -25.54 7.22
N ALA A 74 -9.19 -25.66 6.28
CA ALA A 74 -8.27 -26.81 6.22
C ALA A 74 -7.15 -26.75 7.28
N GLY A 75 -7.13 -25.70 8.15
CA GLY A 75 -6.16 -25.57 9.23
C GLY A 75 -4.78 -25.07 8.82
N LYS A 76 -4.63 -24.51 7.60
CA LYS A 76 -3.34 -23.94 7.17
C LYS A 76 -2.97 -22.70 7.98
N SER A 77 -1.68 -22.48 8.17
CA SER A 77 -1.14 -21.27 8.78
C SER A 77 -1.21 -20.08 7.82
N ASP A 78 -1.13 -18.86 8.36
CA ASP A 78 -1.14 -17.63 7.54
C ASP A 78 0.02 -17.59 6.55
N ASP A 79 1.19 -18.08 6.97
CA ASP A 79 2.39 -18.12 6.13
C ASP A 79 2.25 -19.13 4.99
N GLU A 80 1.65 -20.31 5.24
CA GLU A 80 1.37 -21.28 4.19
C GLU A 80 0.36 -20.76 3.17
N ILE A 81 -0.67 -20.02 3.63
CA ILE A 81 -1.66 -19.39 2.75
C ILE A 81 -0.99 -18.32 1.89
N LYS A 82 -0.16 -17.46 2.48
CA LYS A 82 0.59 -16.43 1.75
C LYS A 82 1.57 -17.05 0.75
N ALA A 83 2.32 -18.08 1.15
CA ALA A 83 3.24 -18.78 0.27
C ALA A 83 2.54 -19.41 -0.93
N TYR A 84 1.39 -20.05 -0.71
CA TYR A 84 0.58 -20.63 -1.79
C TYR A 84 0.11 -19.55 -2.80
N LEU A 85 -0.34 -18.40 -2.30
CA LEU A 85 -0.80 -17.32 -3.15
C LEU A 85 0.35 -16.64 -3.90
N VAL A 86 1.53 -16.49 -3.26
CA VAL A 86 2.75 -15.96 -3.90
C VAL A 86 3.23 -16.88 -5.02
N ASP A 87 3.21 -18.19 -4.83
CA ASP A 87 3.59 -19.17 -5.86
C ASP A 87 2.70 -19.06 -7.10
N ARG A 88 1.40 -18.81 -6.91
CA ARG A 88 0.43 -18.76 -8.00
C ARG A 88 0.27 -17.37 -8.65
N TYR A 89 0.40 -16.29 -7.88
CA TYR A 89 0.13 -14.91 -8.32
C TYR A 89 1.33 -13.97 -8.19
N SER A 90 2.51 -14.48 -7.86
CA SER A 90 3.74 -13.73 -7.55
C SER A 90 3.67 -12.92 -6.25
N GLN A 91 4.80 -12.31 -5.86
CA GLN A 91 4.90 -11.48 -4.66
C GLN A 91 3.99 -10.23 -4.69
N PHE A 92 3.44 -9.89 -5.85
CA PHE A 92 2.49 -8.79 -6.00
C PHE A 92 1.20 -8.98 -5.18
N VAL A 93 0.85 -10.23 -4.83
CA VAL A 93 -0.31 -10.53 -3.98
C VAL A 93 -0.13 -10.07 -2.52
N LEU A 94 1.10 -9.81 -2.09
CA LEU A 94 1.37 -9.29 -0.75
C LEU A 94 1.26 -7.77 -0.74
N TYR A 95 0.45 -7.22 0.17
CA TYR A 95 0.33 -5.76 0.32
C TYR A 95 1.63 -5.12 0.81
N LYS A 96 2.36 -5.82 1.70
CA LYS A 96 3.69 -5.42 2.15
C LYS A 96 4.71 -6.40 1.59
N PRO A 97 5.59 -5.96 0.66
CA PRO A 97 6.64 -6.83 0.16
C PRO A 97 7.56 -7.24 1.32
N PRO A 98 7.93 -8.52 1.40
CA PRO A 98 8.87 -8.98 2.42
C PRO A 98 10.25 -8.34 2.21
N VAL A 99 11.01 -8.19 3.31
CA VAL A 99 12.41 -7.75 3.24
C VAL A 99 13.26 -8.96 2.83
N GLU A 100 13.38 -9.16 1.53
CA GLU A 100 14.20 -10.23 0.93
C GLU A 100 15.42 -9.64 0.21
N PRO A 101 16.44 -10.43 -0.11
CA PRO A 101 17.60 -9.95 -0.87
C PRO A 101 17.22 -9.24 -2.18
N SER A 102 16.15 -9.69 -2.85
CA SER A 102 15.58 -9.10 -4.06
C SER A 102 15.02 -7.69 -3.86
N THR A 103 14.57 -7.35 -2.64
CA THR A 103 13.97 -6.05 -2.29
C THR A 103 14.89 -5.15 -1.45
N TRP A 104 16.12 -5.60 -1.14
CA TRP A 104 17.06 -4.88 -0.29
C TRP A 104 17.38 -3.47 -0.81
N LEU A 105 17.55 -3.36 -2.12
CA LEU A 105 17.79 -2.07 -2.75
C LEU A 105 16.62 -1.08 -2.56
N LEU A 106 15.40 -1.60 -2.53
CA LEU A 106 14.20 -0.78 -2.31
C LEU A 106 14.16 -0.21 -0.87
N TRP A 107 14.56 -1.03 0.12
CA TRP A 107 14.47 -0.64 1.53
C TRP A 107 15.66 0.21 1.99
N PHE A 108 16.87 -0.14 1.56
CA PHE A 108 18.12 0.49 2.02
C PHE A 108 18.70 1.50 1.02
N GLY A 109 18.27 1.45 -0.25
CA GLY A 109 18.76 2.35 -1.31
C GLY A 109 18.60 3.84 -0.96
N PRO A 110 17.42 4.32 -0.57
CA PRO A 110 17.25 5.72 -0.22
C PRO A 110 18.12 6.19 0.93
N ALA A 111 18.26 5.37 1.97
CA ALA A 111 19.11 5.68 3.12
C ALA A 111 20.59 5.75 2.73
N ALA A 112 21.08 4.79 1.95
CA ALA A 112 22.44 4.76 1.44
C ALA A 112 22.74 5.99 0.57
N LEU A 113 21.80 6.38 -0.28
CA LEU A 113 21.94 7.54 -1.16
C LEU A 113 22.02 8.86 -0.35
N LEU A 114 21.23 8.99 0.71
CA LEU A 114 21.29 10.14 1.62
C LEU A 114 22.62 10.22 2.36
N VAL A 115 23.15 9.09 2.83
CA VAL A 115 24.44 9.04 3.51
C VAL A 115 25.57 9.43 2.55
N VAL A 116 25.63 8.83 1.36
CA VAL A 116 26.66 9.14 0.36
C VAL A 116 26.56 10.60 -0.09
N GLY A 117 25.35 11.09 -0.39
CA GLY A 117 25.11 12.47 -0.76
C GLY A 117 25.54 13.44 0.35
N GLY A 118 25.21 13.16 1.59
CA GLY A 118 25.61 13.96 2.75
C GLY A 118 27.15 14.02 2.92
N ILE A 119 27.83 12.88 2.74
CA ILE A 119 29.31 12.83 2.77
C ILE A 119 29.90 13.70 1.66
N VAL A 120 29.40 13.59 0.43
CA VAL A 120 29.89 14.38 -0.71
C VAL A 120 29.71 15.88 -0.46
N VAL A 121 28.53 16.29 0.01
CA VAL A 121 28.25 17.69 0.35
C VAL A 121 29.19 18.17 1.47
N ALA A 122 29.35 17.40 2.53
CA ALA A 122 30.25 17.76 3.64
C ALA A 122 31.70 17.93 3.17
N ILE A 123 32.18 17.04 2.30
CA ILE A 123 33.53 17.16 1.71
C ILE A 123 33.65 18.42 0.84
N GLN A 124 32.66 18.72 0.01
CA GLN A 124 32.65 19.93 -0.83
C GLN A 124 32.63 21.22 0.00
N VAL A 125 31.78 21.28 1.02
CA VAL A 125 31.70 22.44 1.93
C VAL A 125 33.05 22.65 2.64
N ARG A 126 33.64 21.58 3.18
CA ARG A 126 34.96 21.65 3.83
C ARG A 126 36.08 22.10 2.87
N ARG A 127 36.06 21.61 1.63
CA ARG A 127 37.04 22.03 0.61
C ARG A 127 36.86 23.52 0.27
N ARG A 128 35.64 24.00 0.06
CA ARG A 128 35.37 25.41 -0.23
C ARG A 128 35.73 26.33 0.97
N ALA A 129 35.43 25.91 2.19
CA ALA A 129 35.80 26.67 3.39
C ALA A 129 37.33 26.82 3.56
N ARG A 130 38.10 25.82 3.12
CA ARG A 130 39.60 25.88 3.13
C ARG A 130 40.16 26.75 2.00
N GLN A 131 39.41 26.94 0.92
CA GLN A 131 39.82 27.75 -0.25
C GLN A 131 39.28 29.18 -0.20
N ALA A 132 38.46 29.52 0.76
CA ALA A 132 38.03 30.90 0.95
C ALA A 132 39.23 31.76 1.27
N PRO A 133 39.61 32.76 0.43
CA PRO A 133 40.72 33.67 0.75
C PRO A 133 40.37 34.39 2.04
N ALA A 134 41.35 34.52 2.95
CA ALA A 134 41.16 35.36 4.13
C ALA A 134 40.71 36.72 3.62
N SER A 135 39.52 37.15 4.05
CA SER A 135 39.02 38.49 3.74
C SER A 135 40.06 39.48 4.23
N THR A 136 40.77 40.10 3.29
CA THR A 136 41.60 41.27 3.61
C THR A 136 40.70 42.27 4.29
N PRO A 137 41.00 42.73 5.51
CA PRO A 137 40.19 43.79 6.14
C PRO A 137 40.19 44.98 5.19
N ALA A 138 39.00 45.46 4.85
CA ALA A 138 38.84 46.70 4.12
C ALA A 138 39.55 47.77 4.93
N ASN A 139 40.62 48.35 4.37
CA ASN A 139 41.32 49.45 4.93
C ASN A 139 40.43 50.67 4.64
N ASP A 140 39.57 51.01 5.59
CA ASP A 140 38.86 52.26 5.58
C ASP A 140 39.91 53.40 5.74
N THR A 141 40.53 53.79 4.63
CA THR A 141 41.17 55.05 4.54
C THR A 141 40.07 56.11 4.55
N GLU A 142 39.86 56.64 5.71
CA GLU A 142 39.26 57.93 5.91
C GLU A 142 39.98 58.96 4.99
N ASP A 143 39.34 59.34 3.90
CA ASP A 143 39.70 60.55 3.18
C ASP A 143 38.79 61.66 3.70
N ASP A 144 39.36 62.44 4.64
CA ASP A 144 38.94 63.75 5.00
C ASP A 144 38.85 64.69 3.76
N TRP A 145 37.67 65.26 3.49
CA TRP A 145 37.48 66.60 2.89
C TRP A 145 36.21 67.27 3.37
#